data_45743930ca9a4e0a25185375532439a1
#
_entry.id   45743930ca9a4e0a25185375532439a1
#
_cell.length_a   1.000
_cell.length_b   1.000
_cell.length_c   1.000
_cell.angle_alpha   90.00
_cell.angle_beta   90.00
_cell.angle_gamma   90.00
#
_symmetry.space_group_name_H-M   'P 1'
#
loop_
_entity.id
_entity.type
_entity.pdbx_description
1 polymer ?
#
loop_
_entity_poly.entity_id
_entity_poly.type
_entity_poly.pdbx_seq_one_letter_code
_entity_poly.pdbx_strand_id
1 'polypeptide(L)'
;MLPGIGDDTWRCTVAEILVLGAGLNGLSTAMLLARDGHQVTVLERDPAAPPGLAEAGPEQAWEAWERRGVSQFRLPHVMLPRWRELMERELPEVLGEVLGAGGPRLNLLAMLPEPRRGPLRAGDERFETVTARRPVLEAAVAAVAERVPGLVVRRGVAVTGLLADPPAPGRATRIRGVLAAGGQALRADLVVDCCGRRSPLGSWLAAIGAPRPAEEREDCGFVYYGRHFRSRTGELPRAEANMLQHYDSVSVLTLPGDNGTWSVVLTTASRDRRLRALRDPDRWDAALARYPLVAPWRDGEPITGVDAMAGLEDRHRRLVAGDDPVAGDDPVATGVVAVGDAWACTNPSLGRGASIGLVHACALRDVLREIGAGGISGDPEKLVRRFDEVTVAAVEPLYRATLWFDRGRLAELAADAAGDGGGGGGGGGGGGGDGGREGGPGLAEDPRWAAGKALFAASLADQDVAREYLAVSMLLTTADEVFTRPGMAERVMRLGAGAARYPLPGPDRQELLAAIGA
;
A
#
# COMPACT_ATOMS: atom_id res chain seq x y z
N MET A 1 -55.11 29.62 -7.77
CA MET A 1 -53.89 29.58 -8.60
C MET A 1 -52.70 29.57 -7.66
N LEU A 2 -52.12 28.40 -7.42
CA LEU A 2 -50.86 28.26 -6.70
C LEU A 2 -49.72 28.33 -7.73
N PRO A 3 -48.60 29.03 -7.44
CA PRO A 3 -47.47 29.11 -8.35
C PRO A 3 -46.76 27.75 -8.43
N GLY A 4 -46.41 27.35 -9.65
CA GLY A 4 -45.74 26.10 -9.96
C GLY A 4 -44.42 26.01 -9.24
N ILE A 5 -44.20 24.85 -8.60
CA ILE A 5 -42.91 24.41 -8.09
C ILE A 5 -42.06 24.12 -9.32
N GLY A 6 -41.08 24.96 -9.57
CA GLY A 6 -40.08 24.76 -10.58
C GLY A 6 -39.35 23.46 -10.30
N ASP A 7 -39.27 22.65 -11.33
CA ASP A 7 -38.51 21.40 -11.41
C ASP A 7 -37.02 21.78 -11.45
N ASP A 8 -36.44 22.06 -10.27
CA ASP A 8 -35.00 22.17 -10.09
C ASP A 8 -34.39 20.75 -10.17
N THR A 9 -34.42 20.19 -11.36
CA THR A 9 -33.57 19.07 -11.71
C THR A 9 -32.13 19.53 -11.54
N TRP A 10 -31.49 19.07 -10.49
CA TRP A 10 -30.04 19.10 -10.33
C TRP A 10 -29.45 18.41 -11.55
N ARG A 11 -29.11 19.19 -12.59
CA ARG A 11 -28.28 18.71 -13.67
C ARG A 11 -26.91 18.46 -13.07
N CYS A 12 -26.64 17.21 -12.63
CA CYS A 12 -25.28 16.71 -12.49
C CYS A 12 -24.63 16.90 -13.86
N THR A 13 -23.84 17.94 -14.01
CA THR A 13 -23.05 18.14 -15.22
C THR A 13 -22.02 17.01 -15.22
N VAL A 14 -22.18 16.08 -16.15
CA VAL A 14 -21.29 14.95 -16.37
C VAL A 14 -19.93 15.48 -16.78
N ALA A 15 -18.86 15.08 -16.09
CA ALA A 15 -17.49 15.42 -16.46
C ALA A 15 -16.85 14.26 -17.23
N GLU A 16 -16.01 14.60 -18.21
CA GLU A 16 -15.13 13.67 -18.92
C GLU A 16 -13.83 13.51 -18.12
N ILE A 17 -13.59 12.29 -17.60
CA ILE A 17 -12.42 12.00 -16.74
C ILE A 17 -11.53 10.94 -17.39
N LEU A 18 -10.22 11.23 -17.45
CA LEU A 18 -9.22 10.26 -17.83
C LEU A 18 -8.49 9.73 -16.58
N VAL A 19 -8.50 8.42 -16.37
CA VAL A 19 -7.72 7.74 -15.33
C VAL A 19 -6.54 7.03 -15.99
N LEU A 20 -5.33 7.31 -15.53
CA LEU A 20 -4.10 6.75 -16.09
C LEU A 20 -3.65 5.53 -15.27
N GLY A 21 -3.72 4.34 -15.89
CA GLY A 21 -3.36 3.05 -15.28
C GLY A 21 -4.57 2.25 -14.80
N ALA A 22 -4.66 0.99 -15.27
CA ALA A 22 -5.69 0.02 -14.89
C ALA A 22 -5.19 -0.97 -13.81
N GLY A 23 -4.51 -0.47 -12.78
CA GLY A 23 -4.19 -1.23 -11.57
C GLY A 23 -5.32 -1.19 -10.54
N LEU A 24 -5.13 -1.82 -9.37
CA LEU A 24 -6.14 -1.88 -8.31
C LEU A 24 -6.71 -0.49 -7.97
N ASN A 25 -5.85 0.50 -7.71
CA ASN A 25 -6.29 1.84 -7.34
C ASN A 25 -6.91 2.60 -8.52
N GLY A 26 -6.37 2.44 -9.74
CA GLY A 26 -6.89 3.13 -10.93
C GLY A 26 -8.28 2.66 -11.31
N LEU A 27 -8.53 1.35 -11.36
CA LEU A 27 -9.85 0.81 -11.65
C LEU A 27 -10.85 1.11 -10.52
N SER A 28 -10.42 1.02 -9.25
CA SER A 28 -11.29 1.38 -8.12
C SER A 28 -11.69 2.86 -8.18
N THR A 29 -10.74 3.76 -8.44
CA THR A 29 -11.02 5.20 -8.64
C THR A 29 -12.00 5.41 -9.79
N ALA A 30 -11.74 4.77 -10.94
CA ALA A 30 -12.59 4.90 -12.12
C ALA A 30 -14.03 4.42 -11.87
N MET A 31 -14.20 3.29 -11.19
CA MET A 31 -15.52 2.77 -10.82
C MET A 31 -16.28 3.72 -9.89
N LEU A 32 -15.60 4.28 -8.86
CA LEU A 32 -16.21 5.24 -7.94
C LEU A 32 -16.73 6.47 -8.68
N LEU A 33 -15.93 7.01 -9.60
CA LEU A 33 -16.29 8.21 -10.36
C LEU A 33 -17.38 7.94 -11.40
N ALA A 34 -17.34 6.78 -12.06
CA ALA A 34 -18.39 6.40 -13.02
C ALA A 34 -19.74 6.17 -12.33
N ARG A 35 -19.76 5.62 -11.11
CA ARG A 35 -20.99 5.47 -10.30
C ARG A 35 -21.62 6.80 -9.90
N ASP A 36 -20.81 7.85 -9.80
CA ASP A 36 -21.32 9.22 -9.58
C ASP A 36 -21.79 9.91 -10.89
N GLY A 37 -21.83 9.15 -12.00
CA GLY A 37 -22.39 9.59 -13.28
C GLY A 37 -21.39 10.26 -14.21
N HIS A 38 -20.09 10.31 -13.87
CA HIS A 38 -19.06 10.83 -14.78
C HIS A 38 -18.79 9.87 -15.95
N GLN A 39 -18.35 10.39 -17.07
CA GLN A 39 -17.81 9.58 -18.18
C GLN A 39 -16.33 9.35 -17.94
N VAL A 40 -15.96 8.10 -17.67
CA VAL A 40 -14.60 7.75 -17.26
C VAL A 40 -13.94 6.86 -18.30
N THR A 41 -12.78 7.29 -18.80
CA THR A 41 -11.92 6.46 -19.66
C THR A 41 -10.63 6.14 -18.93
N VAL A 42 -10.37 4.85 -18.70
CA VAL A 42 -9.09 4.36 -18.16
C VAL A 42 -8.14 4.07 -19.32
N LEU A 43 -6.93 4.60 -19.26
CA LEU A 43 -5.86 4.36 -20.22
C LEU A 43 -4.80 3.44 -19.59
N GLU A 44 -4.62 2.25 -20.18
CA GLU A 44 -3.65 1.27 -19.73
C GLU A 44 -2.64 0.98 -20.83
N ARG A 45 -1.35 1.08 -20.51
CA ARG A 45 -0.28 0.81 -21.49
C ARG A 45 -0.10 -0.66 -21.81
N ASP A 46 -0.36 -1.57 -20.85
CA ASP A 46 -0.29 -3.01 -21.08
C ASP A 46 -1.47 -3.43 -22.00
N PRO A 47 -1.19 -4.07 -23.14
CA PRO A 47 -2.24 -4.42 -24.11
C PRO A 47 -3.07 -5.64 -23.68
N ALA A 48 -2.51 -6.52 -22.85
CA ALA A 48 -3.17 -7.75 -22.45
C ALA A 48 -4.34 -7.46 -21.49
N ALA A 49 -5.52 -7.89 -21.85
CA ALA A 49 -6.65 -7.94 -20.95
C ALA A 49 -6.43 -9.02 -19.87
N PRO A 50 -6.98 -8.86 -18.65
CA PRO A 50 -7.03 -9.95 -17.71
C PRO A 50 -7.86 -11.12 -18.27
N PRO A 51 -7.52 -12.36 -17.94
CA PRO A 51 -8.39 -13.49 -18.27
C PRO A 51 -9.70 -13.38 -17.49
N GLY A 52 -10.81 -13.74 -18.13
CA GLY A 52 -12.10 -13.85 -17.44
C GLY A 52 -12.04 -14.93 -16.35
N LEU A 53 -12.25 -14.55 -15.09
CA LEU A 53 -12.13 -15.50 -13.98
C LEU A 53 -13.18 -16.61 -14.04
N ALA A 54 -14.37 -16.33 -14.60
CA ALA A 54 -15.45 -17.31 -14.73
C ALA A 54 -15.13 -18.39 -15.77
N GLU A 55 -14.51 -18.01 -16.90
CA GLU A 55 -14.23 -18.92 -18.01
C GLU A 55 -12.85 -19.58 -17.89
N ALA A 56 -11.84 -18.77 -17.54
CA ALA A 56 -10.44 -19.20 -17.55
C ALA A 56 -9.94 -19.67 -16.18
N GLY A 57 -10.60 -19.22 -15.13
CA GLY A 57 -10.25 -19.54 -13.76
C GLY A 57 -9.06 -18.75 -13.18
N PRO A 58 -8.89 -18.78 -11.85
CA PRO A 58 -7.85 -18.04 -11.13
C PRO A 58 -6.43 -18.53 -11.45
N GLU A 59 -6.25 -19.81 -11.75
CA GLU A 59 -4.94 -20.36 -12.09
C GLU A 59 -4.41 -19.78 -13.41
N GLN A 60 -5.26 -19.57 -14.41
CA GLN A 60 -4.84 -18.93 -15.65
C GLN A 60 -4.44 -17.47 -15.44
N ALA A 61 -5.14 -16.76 -14.54
CA ALA A 61 -4.72 -15.41 -14.14
C ALA A 61 -3.34 -15.41 -13.46
N TRP A 62 -3.06 -16.44 -12.65
CA TRP A 62 -1.77 -16.61 -12.01
C TRP A 62 -0.66 -17.02 -12.97
N GLU A 63 -0.91 -17.99 -13.86
CA GLU A 63 0.14 -18.62 -14.69
C GLU A 63 0.41 -17.86 -15.99
N ALA A 64 -0.63 -17.36 -16.65
CA ALA A 64 -0.54 -16.86 -18.02
C ALA A 64 -0.62 -15.33 -18.14
N TRP A 65 -1.26 -14.62 -17.19
CA TRP A 65 -1.39 -13.18 -17.31
C TRP A 65 -0.18 -12.46 -16.74
N GLU A 66 0.40 -11.58 -17.54
CA GLU A 66 1.54 -10.75 -17.15
C GLU A 66 1.25 -9.27 -17.29
N ARG A 67 1.72 -8.49 -16.33
CA ARG A 67 1.71 -7.03 -16.37
C ARG A 67 3.11 -6.48 -16.21
N ARG A 68 3.76 -6.18 -17.34
CA ARG A 68 5.15 -5.69 -17.38
C ARG A 68 5.34 -4.37 -16.63
N GLY A 69 4.28 -3.57 -16.52
CA GLY A 69 4.26 -2.32 -15.76
C GLY A 69 4.26 -2.48 -14.25
N VAL A 70 3.93 -3.66 -13.72
CA VAL A 70 3.73 -3.95 -12.31
C VAL A 70 4.81 -4.92 -11.82
N SER A 71 5.93 -4.38 -11.35
CA SER A 71 7.11 -5.20 -10.93
C SER A 71 6.80 -6.21 -9.81
N GLN A 72 5.76 -5.96 -9.03
CA GLN A 72 5.34 -6.81 -7.91
C GLN A 72 4.10 -7.66 -8.25
N PHE A 73 3.81 -7.89 -9.54
CA PHE A 73 2.56 -8.53 -9.97
C PHE A 73 2.39 -9.96 -9.45
N ARG A 74 3.48 -10.72 -9.36
CA ARG A 74 3.49 -12.09 -8.83
C ARG A 74 4.11 -12.22 -7.43
N LEU A 75 4.40 -11.09 -6.78
CA LEU A 75 4.94 -11.13 -5.42
C LEU A 75 3.82 -11.33 -4.39
N PRO A 76 4.16 -11.78 -3.19
CA PRO A 76 3.22 -11.96 -2.10
C PRO A 76 2.42 -10.71 -1.77
N HIS A 77 1.09 -10.86 -1.65
CA HIS A 77 0.15 -9.80 -1.29
C HIS A 77 -0.92 -10.31 -0.33
N VAL A 78 -1.45 -9.40 0.47
CA VAL A 78 -2.64 -9.59 1.29
C VAL A 78 -3.45 -8.29 1.30
N MET A 79 -4.77 -8.40 1.27
CA MET A 79 -5.64 -7.25 1.47
C MET A 79 -5.93 -7.09 2.96
N LEU A 80 -5.85 -5.84 3.44
CA LEU A 80 -6.12 -5.53 4.84
C LEU A 80 -7.62 -5.38 5.12
N PRO A 81 -8.08 -5.58 6.36
CA PRO A 81 -9.46 -5.31 6.78
C PRO A 81 -9.97 -3.92 6.36
N ARG A 82 -9.14 -2.89 6.42
CA ARG A 82 -9.52 -1.54 5.94
C ARG A 82 -9.89 -1.52 4.45
N TRP A 83 -9.16 -2.26 3.62
CA TRP A 83 -9.48 -2.38 2.20
C TRP A 83 -10.82 -3.11 2.02
N ARG A 84 -11.03 -4.22 2.73
CA ARG A 84 -12.29 -4.98 2.67
C ARG A 84 -13.48 -4.12 3.11
N GLU A 85 -13.37 -3.39 4.22
CA GLU A 85 -14.42 -2.51 4.72
C GLU A 85 -14.84 -1.46 3.68
N LEU A 86 -13.85 -0.81 3.05
CA LEU A 86 -14.11 0.17 2.00
C LEU A 86 -14.71 -0.48 0.75
N MET A 87 -14.19 -1.63 0.31
CA MET A 87 -14.74 -2.34 -0.84
C MET A 87 -16.18 -2.80 -0.58
N GLU A 88 -16.48 -3.32 0.60
CA GLU A 88 -17.83 -3.76 0.96
C GLU A 88 -18.85 -2.62 0.93
N ARG A 89 -18.44 -1.43 1.34
CA ARG A 89 -19.28 -0.23 1.32
C ARG A 89 -19.42 0.39 -0.06
N GLU A 90 -18.35 0.43 -0.83
CA GLU A 90 -18.27 1.23 -2.06
C GLU A 90 -18.40 0.40 -3.34
N LEU A 91 -17.82 -0.79 -3.36
CA LEU A 91 -17.68 -1.66 -4.54
C LEU A 91 -17.88 -3.14 -4.17
N PRO A 92 -19.03 -3.52 -3.54
CA PRO A 92 -19.24 -4.87 -2.98
C PRO A 92 -19.14 -5.98 -4.00
N GLU A 93 -19.39 -5.70 -5.29
CA GLU A 93 -19.30 -6.70 -6.36
C GLU A 93 -17.84 -7.19 -6.56
N VAL A 94 -16.84 -6.35 -6.24
CA VAL A 94 -15.44 -6.75 -6.28
C VAL A 94 -15.15 -7.86 -5.28
N LEU A 95 -15.71 -7.75 -4.06
CA LEU A 95 -15.57 -8.83 -3.07
C LEU A 95 -16.26 -10.11 -3.53
N GLY A 96 -17.43 -9.99 -4.18
CA GLY A 96 -18.13 -11.11 -4.78
C GLY A 96 -17.29 -11.84 -5.83
N GLU A 97 -16.64 -11.11 -6.74
CA GLU A 97 -15.73 -11.69 -7.74
C GLU A 97 -14.52 -12.37 -7.12
N VAL A 98 -13.88 -11.76 -6.10
CA VAL A 98 -12.74 -12.36 -5.42
C VAL A 98 -13.15 -13.65 -4.69
N LEU A 99 -14.29 -13.65 -3.99
CA LEU A 99 -14.82 -14.84 -3.31
C LEU A 99 -15.20 -15.93 -4.33
N GLY A 100 -15.83 -15.55 -5.45
CA GLY A 100 -16.19 -16.47 -6.53
C GLY A 100 -14.98 -17.12 -7.21
N ALA A 101 -13.84 -16.42 -7.22
CA ALA A 101 -12.56 -16.94 -7.70
C ALA A 101 -11.79 -17.78 -6.66
N GLY A 102 -12.41 -18.09 -5.51
CA GLY A 102 -11.80 -18.91 -4.45
C GLY A 102 -10.92 -18.12 -3.47
N GLY A 103 -11.01 -16.79 -3.47
CA GLY A 103 -10.39 -15.95 -2.44
C GLY A 103 -11.07 -16.20 -1.08
N PRO A 104 -10.32 -16.43 0.01
CA PRO A 104 -10.92 -16.68 1.32
C PRO A 104 -11.41 -15.38 1.97
N ARG A 105 -12.52 -15.49 2.71
CA ARG A 105 -12.89 -14.51 3.74
C ARG A 105 -12.32 -14.99 5.07
N LEU A 106 -11.46 -14.19 5.67
CA LEU A 106 -10.70 -14.54 6.86
C LEU A 106 -10.88 -13.47 7.93
N ASN A 107 -11.11 -13.88 9.17
CA ASN A 107 -11.00 -12.97 10.31
C ASN A 107 -9.60 -13.11 10.92
N LEU A 108 -8.77 -12.09 10.78
CA LEU A 108 -7.36 -12.12 11.18
C LEU A 108 -7.17 -12.28 12.69
N LEU A 109 -8.13 -11.81 13.49
CA LEU A 109 -8.14 -12.06 14.94
C LEU A 109 -8.50 -13.52 15.23
N ALA A 110 -9.50 -14.06 14.54
CA ALA A 110 -9.93 -15.46 14.73
C ALA A 110 -8.85 -16.48 14.36
N MET A 111 -7.94 -16.11 13.43
CA MET A 111 -6.79 -16.95 13.07
C MET A 111 -5.79 -17.12 14.22
N LEU A 112 -5.72 -16.16 15.16
CA LEU A 112 -4.81 -16.27 16.31
C LEU A 112 -5.27 -17.39 17.27
N PRO A 113 -4.32 -18.06 17.96
CA PRO A 113 -4.65 -19.01 19.01
C PRO A 113 -5.53 -18.38 20.10
N GLU A 114 -6.52 -19.14 20.58
CA GLU A 114 -7.48 -18.65 21.58
C GLU A 114 -6.84 -18.04 22.84
N PRO A 115 -5.75 -18.60 23.40
CA PRO A 115 -5.09 -17.98 24.56
C PRO A 115 -4.61 -16.54 24.30
N ARG A 116 -4.30 -16.20 23.04
CA ARG A 116 -3.84 -14.84 22.66
C ARG A 116 -5.00 -13.89 22.42
N ARG A 117 -6.07 -14.34 21.76
CA ARG A 117 -7.21 -13.48 21.36
C ARG A 117 -8.39 -13.51 22.33
N GLY A 118 -8.49 -14.56 23.16
CA GLY A 118 -9.68 -14.87 23.94
C GLY A 118 -10.88 -15.30 23.08
N PRO A 119 -12.07 -15.39 23.66
CA PRO A 119 -13.28 -15.64 22.92
C PRO A 119 -13.57 -14.48 21.96
N LEU A 120 -14.11 -14.80 20.78
CA LEU A 120 -14.59 -13.80 19.84
C LEU A 120 -15.82 -13.09 20.44
N ARG A 121 -15.94 -11.80 20.14
CA ARG A 121 -17.01 -10.92 20.65
C ARG A 121 -17.55 -10.00 19.55
N ALA A 122 -18.70 -9.40 19.80
CA ALA A 122 -19.27 -8.42 18.89
C ALA A 122 -18.26 -7.29 18.60
N GLY A 123 -18.14 -6.87 17.33
CA GLY A 123 -17.16 -5.92 16.84
C GLY A 123 -15.87 -6.57 16.33
N ASP A 124 -15.61 -7.86 16.58
CA ASP A 124 -14.42 -8.55 16.06
C ASP A 124 -14.54 -8.89 14.57
N GLU A 125 -15.72 -8.78 13.95
CA GLU A 125 -15.94 -8.85 12.50
C GLU A 125 -15.20 -7.75 11.72
N ARG A 126 -14.84 -6.66 12.37
CA ARG A 126 -13.99 -5.60 11.78
C ARG A 126 -12.63 -6.10 11.31
N PHE A 127 -12.14 -7.21 11.89
CA PHE A 127 -10.87 -7.84 11.51
C PHE A 127 -10.98 -8.80 10.33
N GLU A 128 -12.15 -8.90 9.72
CA GLU A 128 -12.30 -9.68 8.50
C GLU A 128 -11.60 -9.02 7.31
N THR A 129 -11.05 -9.87 6.46
CA THR A 129 -10.54 -9.49 5.14
C THR A 129 -10.97 -10.51 4.08
N VAL A 130 -10.91 -10.08 2.82
CA VAL A 130 -11.01 -10.92 1.64
C VAL A 130 -9.75 -10.71 0.84
N THR A 131 -9.05 -11.78 0.48
CA THR A 131 -7.76 -11.69 -0.20
C THR A 131 -7.61 -12.76 -1.27
N ALA A 132 -6.63 -12.59 -2.15
CA ALA A 132 -6.21 -13.56 -3.15
C ALA A 132 -4.80 -13.20 -3.64
N ARG A 133 -4.18 -14.06 -4.46
CA ARG A 133 -2.98 -13.69 -5.20
C ARG A 133 -3.27 -12.47 -6.07
N ARG A 134 -2.30 -11.57 -6.22
CA ARG A 134 -2.52 -10.29 -6.91
C ARG A 134 -3.09 -10.40 -8.32
N PRO A 135 -2.66 -11.32 -9.22
CA PRO A 135 -3.27 -11.48 -10.52
C PRO A 135 -4.78 -11.76 -10.44
N VAL A 136 -5.21 -12.57 -9.47
CA VAL A 136 -6.64 -12.87 -9.24
C VAL A 136 -7.39 -11.64 -8.75
N LEU A 137 -6.81 -10.89 -7.79
CA LEU A 137 -7.37 -9.62 -7.30
C LEU A 137 -7.54 -8.59 -8.43
N GLU A 138 -6.50 -8.40 -9.25
CA GLU A 138 -6.56 -7.44 -10.36
C GLU A 138 -7.55 -7.88 -11.46
N ALA A 139 -7.67 -9.18 -11.73
CA ALA A 139 -8.66 -9.69 -12.67
C ALA A 139 -10.09 -9.51 -12.13
N ALA A 140 -10.34 -9.75 -10.84
CA ALA A 140 -11.63 -9.52 -10.22
C ALA A 140 -12.06 -8.04 -10.29
N VAL A 141 -11.16 -7.12 -9.95
CA VAL A 141 -11.42 -5.67 -10.05
C VAL A 141 -11.70 -5.27 -11.50
N ALA A 142 -10.95 -5.80 -12.46
CA ALA A 142 -11.15 -5.50 -13.88
C ALA A 142 -12.50 -6.04 -14.40
N ALA A 143 -12.88 -7.26 -14.01
CA ALA A 143 -14.16 -7.85 -14.40
C ALA A 143 -15.35 -7.03 -13.91
N VAL A 144 -15.28 -6.43 -12.71
CA VAL A 144 -16.31 -5.50 -12.24
C VAL A 144 -16.28 -4.20 -13.02
N ALA A 145 -15.09 -3.62 -13.23
CA ALA A 145 -14.93 -2.34 -13.92
C ALA A 145 -15.51 -2.38 -15.35
N GLU A 146 -15.37 -3.48 -16.07
CA GLU A 146 -15.91 -3.67 -17.43
C GLU A 146 -17.44 -3.66 -17.49
N ARG A 147 -18.12 -3.87 -16.35
CA ARG A 147 -19.59 -3.88 -16.26
C ARG A 147 -20.19 -2.56 -15.74
N VAL A 148 -19.34 -1.59 -15.33
CA VAL A 148 -19.81 -0.31 -14.79
C VAL A 148 -20.23 0.62 -15.93
N PRO A 149 -21.48 1.08 -15.98
CA PRO A 149 -21.94 2.04 -16.98
C PRO A 149 -21.13 3.35 -16.91
N GLY A 150 -20.80 3.92 -18.06
CA GLY A 150 -20.01 5.16 -18.14
C GLY A 150 -18.50 4.98 -17.95
N LEU A 151 -18.03 3.73 -17.78
CA LEU A 151 -16.60 3.40 -17.66
C LEU A 151 -16.13 2.63 -18.90
N VAL A 152 -15.04 3.10 -19.50
CA VAL A 152 -14.36 2.42 -20.63
C VAL A 152 -12.90 2.20 -20.29
N VAL A 153 -12.39 0.97 -20.43
CA VAL A 153 -10.97 0.66 -20.27
C VAL A 153 -10.31 0.47 -21.63
N ARG A 154 -9.38 1.34 -21.98
CA ARG A 154 -8.60 1.30 -23.22
C ARG A 154 -7.21 0.77 -22.94
N ARG A 155 -6.95 -0.47 -23.34
CA ARG A 155 -5.65 -1.15 -23.17
C ARG A 155 -4.75 -0.92 -24.38
N GLY A 156 -3.43 -1.05 -24.19
CA GLY A 156 -2.43 -0.78 -25.22
C GLY A 156 -2.24 0.70 -25.53
N VAL A 157 -2.76 1.59 -24.69
CA VAL A 157 -2.65 3.05 -24.85
C VAL A 157 -1.61 3.61 -23.89
N ALA A 158 -0.41 3.82 -24.38
CA ALA A 158 0.66 4.45 -23.62
C ALA A 158 0.53 5.98 -23.68
N VAL A 159 0.37 6.61 -22.52
CA VAL A 159 0.42 8.08 -22.38
C VAL A 159 1.87 8.51 -22.38
N THR A 160 2.19 9.56 -23.15
CA THR A 160 3.53 10.10 -23.34
C THR A 160 3.69 11.53 -22.85
N GLY A 161 2.60 12.23 -22.52
CA GLY A 161 2.63 13.61 -22.05
C GLY A 161 1.26 14.16 -21.70
N LEU A 162 1.23 15.41 -21.28
CA LEU A 162 0.02 16.15 -20.96
C LEU A 162 -0.37 17.10 -22.08
N LEU A 163 -1.66 17.28 -22.28
CA LEU A 163 -2.24 18.32 -23.11
C LEU A 163 -2.63 19.49 -22.20
N ALA A 164 -2.06 20.66 -22.42
CA ALA A 164 -2.26 21.83 -21.57
C ALA A 164 -2.74 23.04 -22.37
N ASP A 165 -3.40 23.97 -21.69
CA ASP A 165 -3.63 25.32 -22.22
C ASP A 165 -2.29 26.07 -22.30
N PRO A 166 -2.18 27.09 -23.19
CA PRO A 166 -1.02 27.99 -23.20
C PRO A 166 -0.79 28.61 -21.80
N PRO A 167 0.48 28.78 -21.39
CA PRO A 167 0.78 29.41 -20.11
C PRO A 167 0.16 30.81 -20.00
N ALA A 168 -0.44 31.12 -18.86
CA ALA A 168 -1.01 32.43 -18.57
C ALA A 168 -0.33 33.03 -17.32
N PRO A 169 0.12 34.30 -17.34
CA PRO A 169 0.74 34.93 -16.19
C PRO A 169 -0.15 34.89 -14.93
N GLY A 170 0.43 34.49 -13.78
CA GLY A 170 -0.26 34.47 -12.50
C GLY A 170 -1.33 33.37 -12.36
N ARG A 171 -1.34 32.37 -13.24
CA ARG A 171 -2.25 31.21 -13.16
C ARG A 171 -1.48 29.91 -13.29
N ALA A 172 -1.90 28.89 -12.53
CA ALA A 172 -1.42 27.54 -12.69
C ALA A 172 -1.76 26.98 -14.08
N THR A 173 -0.83 26.25 -14.69
CA THR A 173 -1.03 25.63 -16.02
C THR A 173 -2.22 24.66 -15.95
N ARG A 174 -3.21 24.86 -16.82
CA ARG A 174 -4.40 24.02 -16.89
C ARG A 174 -4.19 22.84 -17.83
N ILE A 175 -4.31 21.63 -17.30
CA ILE A 175 -4.32 20.39 -18.06
C ILE A 175 -5.71 20.14 -18.64
N ARG A 176 -5.75 19.76 -19.92
CA ARG A 176 -6.96 19.52 -20.73
C ARG A 176 -7.04 18.11 -21.25
N GLY A 177 -6.13 17.23 -20.80
CA GLY A 177 -6.07 15.86 -21.25
C GLY A 177 -4.64 15.35 -21.34
N VAL A 178 -4.42 14.35 -22.19
CA VAL A 178 -3.14 13.68 -22.37
C VAL A 178 -2.78 13.50 -23.83
N LEU A 179 -1.51 13.30 -24.09
CA LEU A 179 -0.97 12.86 -25.37
C LEU A 179 -0.68 11.36 -25.28
N ALA A 180 -1.30 10.55 -26.11
CA ALA A 180 -1.00 9.15 -26.26
C ALA A 180 0.11 8.91 -27.28
N ALA A 181 0.72 7.74 -27.27
CA ALA A 181 1.70 7.33 -28.27
C ALA A 181 1.14 7.51 -29.69
N GLY A 182 1.98 7.95 -30.62
CA GLY A 182 1.55 8.34 -31.98
C GLY A 182 0.97 9.74 -32.09
N GLY A 183 0.99 10.55 -31.02
CA GLY A 183 0.58 11.96 -31.04
C GLY A 183 -0.93 12.18 -30.90
N GLN A 184 -1.71 11.15 -30.60
CA GLN A 184 -3.16 11.29 -30.39
C GLN A 184 -3.43 12.12 -29.13
N ALA A 185 -4.16 13.23 -29.27
CA ALA A 185 -4.65 14.05 -28.16
C ALA A 185 -5.98 13.47 -27.64
N LEU A 186 -6.04 13.18 -26.35
CA LEU A 186 -7.25 12.76 -25.65
C LEU A 186 -7.61 13.85 -24.64
N ARG A 187 -8.76 14.50 -24.84
CA ARG A 187 -9.22 15.61 -23.99
C ARG A 187 -10.02 15.08 -22.81
N ALA A 188 -9.98 15.84 -21.71
CA ALA A 188 -10.77 15.58 -20.50
C ALA A 188 -10.91 16.87 -19.67
N ASP A 189 -11.91 16.88 -18.80
CA ASP A 189 -12.08 17.91 -17.76
C ASP A 189 -11.11 17.70 -16.59
N LEU A 190 -10.81 16.42 -16.29
CA LEU A 190 -9.88 15.99 -15.24
C LEU A 190 -9.05 14.78 -15.68
N VAL A 191 -7.76 14.83 -15.40
CA VAL A 191 -6.83 13.71 -15.51
C VAL A 191 -6.48 13.21 -14.12
N VAL A 192 -6.69 11.92 -13.83
CA VAL A 192 -6.34 11.27 -12.57
C VAL A 192 -5.16 10.34 -12.82
N ASP A 193 -4.00 10.71 -12.31
CA ASP A 193 -2.80 9.88 -12.41
C ASP A 193 -2.83 8.75 -11.38
N CYS A 194 -3.05 7.53 -11.85
CA CYS A 194 -2.95 6.27 -11.12
C CYS A 194 -1.84 5.37 -11.70
N CYS A 195 -0.80 5.96 -12.33
CA CYS A 195 0.32 5.22 -12.92
C CYS A 195 1.22 4.53 -11.88
N GLY A 196 0.91 4.67 -10.62
CA GLY A 196 1.57 4.01 -9.51
C GLY A 196 2.99 4.54 -9.25
N ARG A 197 3.80 3.70 -8.65
CA ARG A 197 5.17 4.01 -8.21
C ARG A 197 6.07 4.63 -9.30
N ARG A 198 5.84 4.31 -10.57
CA ARG A 198 6.63 4.82 -11.72
C ARG A 198 5.94 5.95 -12.47
N SER A 199 4.99 6.66 -11.83
CA SER A 199 4.31 7.79 -12.47
C SER A 199 5.31 8.82 -12.99
N PRO A 200 5.24 9.17 -14.28
CA PRO A 200 6.10 10.18 -14.90
C PRO A 200 5.53 11.60 -14.81
N LEU A 201 4.50 11.84 -14.00
CA LEU A 201 3.77 13.11 -13.93
C LEU A 201 4.67 14.33 -13.77
N GLY A 202 5.68 14.28 -12.86
CA GLY A 202 6.62 15.39 -12.69
C GLY A 202 7.43 15.72 -13.94
N SER A 203 7.79 14.71 -14.74
CA SER A 203 8.49 14.90 -16.01
C SER A 203 7.57 15.47 -17.09
N TRP A 204 6.32 15.04 -17.13
CA TRP A 204 5.32 15.57 -18.07
C TRP A 204 4.97 17.03 -17.77
N LEU A 205 4.83 17.39 -16.48
CA LEU A 205 4.62 18.79 -16.07
C LEU A 205 5.79 19.68 -16.50
N ALA A 206 7.02 19.24 -16.24
CA ALA A 206 8.21 19.97 -16.67
C ALA A 206 8.28 20.13 -18.20
N ALA A 207 7.87 19.12 -18.96
CA ALA A 207 7.90 19.18 -20.45
C ALA A 207 6.94 20.23 -21.04
N ILE A 208 5.88 20.59 -20.32
CA ILE A 208 4.94 21.66 -20.72
C ILE A 208 5.27 23.02 -20.07
N GLY A 209 6.41 23.13 -19.37
CA GLY A 209 6.84 24.36 -18.70
C GLY A 209 6.15 24.65 -17.37
N ALA A 210 5.36 23.69 -16.82
CA ALA A 210 4.81 23.81 -15.48
C ALA A 210 5.87 23.49 -14.41
N PRO A 211 5.75 24.03 -13.19
CA PRO A 211 6.63 23.66 -12.10
C PRO A 211 6.61 22.16 -11.84
N ARG A 212 7.69 21.62 -11.29
CA ARG A 212 7.70 20.24 -10.81
C ARG A 212 7.02 20.17 -9.44
N PRO A 213 6.26 19.11 -9.16
CA PRO A 213 5.77 18.86 -7.83
C PRO A 213 6.93 18.74 -6.83
N ALA A 214 6.72 19.18 -5.60
CA ALA A 214 7.63 18.84 -4.52
C ALA A 214 7.64 17.32 -4.32
N GLU A 215 8.81 16.72 -4.28
CA GLU A 215 8.97 15.27 -4.08
C GLU A 215 9.97 14.99 -2.96
N GLU A 216 9.54 14.20 -1.99
CA GLU A 216 10.39 13.52 -1.03
C GLU A 216 10.67 12.11 -1.54
N ARG A 217 11.92 11.67 -1.50
CA ARG A 217 12.32 10.31 -1.91
C ARG A 217 13.36 9.76 -0.97
N GLU A 218 13.22 8.48 -0.62
CA GLU A 218 14.25 7.75 0.10
C GLU A 218 14.29 6.29 -0.32
N ASP A 219 15.47 5.65 -0.28
CA ASP A 219 15.59 4.21 -0.40
C ASP A 219 14.96 3.58 0.84
N CYS A 220 13.96 2.71 0.65
CA CYS A 220 13.31 2.04 1.78
C CYS A 220 14.24 1.06 2.52
N GLY A 221 15.35 0.67 1.93
CA GLY A 221 16.42 -0.09 2.59
C GLY A 221 16.12 -1.56 2.86
N PHE A 222 14.99 -2.11 2.40
CA PHE A 222 14.61 -3.50 2.63
C PHE A 222 14.85 -4.39 1.40
N VAL A 223 14.99 -5.69 1.66
CA VAL A 223 14.91 -6.75 0.66
C VAL A 223 13.97 -7.84 1.16
N TYR A 224 13.19 -8.38 0.23
CA TYR A 224 12.17 -9.39 0.45
C TYR A 224 12.57 -10.66 -0.27
N TYR A 225 12.42 -11.81 0.38
CA TYR A 225 12.64 -13.15 -0.16
C TYR A 225 11.36 -13.94 0.04
N GLY A 226 10.51 -13.98 -0.98
CA GLY A 226 9.17 -14.56 -0.92
C GLY A 226 9.05 -15.84 -1.70
N ARG A 227 8.21 -16.76 -1.22
CA ARG A 227 7.87 -18.01 -1.89
C ARG A 227 6.40 -18.32 -1.73
N HIS A 228 5.77 -18.81 -2.79
CA HIS A 228 4.37 -19.24 -2.75
C HIS A 228 4.27 -20.75 -2.60
N PHE A 229 3.21 -21.16 -1.91
CA PHE A 229 2.90 -22.55 -1.60
C PHE A 229 1.46 -22.85 -1.96
N ARG A 230 1.17 -24.14 -2.16
CA ARG A 230 -0.17 -24.70 -2.33
C ARG A 230 -0.41 -25.76 -1.27
N SER A 231 -1.60 -25.78 -0.72
CA SER A 231 -2.08 -26.81 0.21
C SER A 231 -2.18 -28.17 -0.50
N ARG A 232 -1.80 -29.23 0.21
CA ARG A 232 -2.04 -30.61 -0.22
C ARG A 232 -3.45 -31.09 0.14
N THR A 233 -4.12 -30.40 1.06
CA THR A 233 -5.46 -30.75 1.59
C THR A 233 -6.54 -29.78 1.13
N GLY A 234 -6.18 -28.64 0.52
CA GLY A 234 -7.09 -27.55 0.19
C GLY A 234 -7.29 -26.53 1.31
N GLU A 235 -6.83 -26.82 2.53
CA GLU A 235 -6.95 -25.93 3.68
C GLU A 235 -5.74 -25.01 3.84
N LEU A 236 -5.95 -23.83 4.41
CA LEU A 236 -4.87 -22.92 4.77
C LEU A 236 -4.18 -23.39 6.06
N PRO A 237 -2.87 -23.12 6.23
CA PRO A 237 -2.17 -23.41 7.47
C PRO A 237 -2.78 -22.70 8.66
N ARG A 238 -2.73 -23.34 9.83
CA ARG A 238 -3.11 -22.73 11.09
C ARG A 238 -2.10 -21.63 11.45
N ALA A 239 -2.59 -20.45 11.80
CA ALA A 239 -1.74 -19.37 12.29
C ALA A 239 -1.45 -19.57 13.80
N GLU A 240 -0.17 -19.49 14.17
CA GLU A 240 0.29 -19.55 15.57
C GLU A 240 0.67 -18.14 16.08
N ALA A 241 0.71 -17.15 15.19
CA ALA A 241 1.02 -15.75 15.49
C ALA A 241 0.37 -14.80 14.48
N ASN A 242 0.58 -13.50 14.64
CA ASN A 242 0.19 -12.49 13.65
C ASN A 242 0.85 -12.78 12.29
N MET A 243 0.21 -12.35 11.21
CA MET A 243 0.76 -12.52 9.86
C MET A 243 2.16 -11.91 9.69
N LEU A 244 2.41 -10.78 10.34
CA LEU A 244 3.72 -10.13 10.39
C LEU A 244 4.36 -10.36 11.75
N GLN A 245 5.51 -11.02 11.75
CA GLN A 245 6.28 -11.36 12.93
C GLN A 245 7.66 -10.72 12.82
N HIS A 246 8.04 -9.91 13.81
CA HIS A 246 9.36 -9.27 13.87
C HIS A 246 10.29 -10.09 14.74
N TYR A 247 11.48 -10.32 14.23
CA TYR A 247 12.62 -10.94 14.92
C TYR A 247 13.84 -10.04 14.79
N ASP A 248 14.93 -10.34 15.46
CA ASP A 248 16.09 -9.45 15.46
C ASP A 248 16.63 -9.17 14.05
N SER A 249 17.01 -10.18 13.29
CA SER A 249 17.63 -10.03 11.96
C SER A 249 16.65 -9.99 10.79
N VAL A 250 15.41 -10.46 10.97
CA VAL A 250 14.40 -10.54 9.91
C VAL A 250 13.00 -10.22 10.41
N SER A 251 12.11 -9.91 9.49
CA SER A 251 10.67 -10.01 9.72
C SER A 251 10.12 -11.12 8.83
N VAL A 252 9.18 -11.91 9.35
CA VAL A 252 8.52 -12.99 8.62
C VAL A 252 7.05 -12.61 8.38
N LEU A 253 6.60 -12.74 7.13
CA LEU A 253 5.18 -12.58 6.79
C LEU A 253 4.64 -13.92 6.31
N THR A 254 3.42 -14.25 6.78
CA THR A 254 2.64 -15.41 6.33
C THR A 254 1.33 -14.91 5.76
N LEU A 255 1.14 -15.01 4.45
CA LEU A 255 0.09 -14.32 3.72
C LEU A 255 -0.83 -15.33 3.02
N PRO A 256 -2.08 -15.50 3.47
CA PRO A 256 -3.07 -16.34 2.79
C PRO A 256 -3.35 -15.88 1.36
N GLY A 257 -3.61 -16.81 0.47
CA GLY A 257 -4.01 -16.58 -0.92
C GLY A 257 -5.32 -17.31 -1.24
N ASP A 258 -5.70 -17.31 -2.52
CA ASP A 258 -6.87 -18.00 -3.04
C ASP A 258 -6.60 -19.50 -3.22
N ASN A 259 -7.68 -20.30 -3.24
CA ASN A 259 -7.67 -21.74 -3.59
C ASN A 259 -6.61 -22.56 -2.82
N GLY A 260 -6.53 -22.36 -1.52
CA GLY A 260 -5.59 -23.07 -0.65
C GLY A 260 -4.13 -22.74 -0.94
N THR A 261 -3.84 -21.58 -1.54
CA THR A 261 -2.48 -21.07 -1.68
C THR A 261 -2.14 -20.09 -0.56
N TRP A 262 -0.85 -19.91 -0.31
CA TRP A 262 -0.31 -18.89 0.57
C TRP A 262 1.09 -18.52 0.17
N SER A 263 1.65 -17.50 0.80
CA SER A 263 3.05 -17.15 0.66
C SER A 263 3.71 -16.89 2.00
N VAL A 264 5.01 -17.14 2.05
CA VAL A 264 5.89 -16.78 3.17
C VAL A 264 6.99 -15.88 2.67
N VAL A 265 7.27 -14.81 3.42
CA VAL A 265 8.29 -13.82 3.04
C VAL A 265 9.22 -13.59 4.22
N LEU A 266 10.51 -13.66 3.96
CA LEU A 266 11.57 -13.17 4.85
C LEU A 266 11.98 -11.77 4.40
N THR A 267 11.91 -10.79 5.29
CA THR A 267 12.29 -9.40 5.00
C THR A 267 13.47 -9.00 5.89
N THR A 268 14.50 -8.41 5.29
CA THR A 268 15.69 -7.95 6.01
C THR A 268 16.25 -6.66 5.41
N ALA A 269 17.28 -6.08 6.06
CA ALA A 269 17.95 -4.90 5.52
C ALA A 269 18.71 -5.24 4.23
N SER A 270 18.53 -4.42 3.18
CA SER A 270 19.18 -4.63 1.87
C SER A 270 20.72 -4.55 1.93
N ARG A 271 21.25 -3.85 2.95
CA ARG A 271 22.68 -3.69 3.21
C ARG A 271 23.30 -4.90 3.91
N ASP A 272 22.48 -5.79 4.50
CA ASP A 272 22.97 -7.02 5.11
C ASP A 272 23.39 -8.03 4.05
N ARG A 273 24.70 -8.05 3.76
CA ARG A 273 25.26 -8.89 2.70
C ARG A 273 25.21 -10.38 3.03
N ARG A 274 25.27 -10.75 4.32
CA ARG A 274 25.24 -12.15 4.76
C ARG A 274 23.87 -12.77 4.49
N LEU A 275 22.79 -12.05 4.73
CA LEU A 275 21.42 -12.50 4.49
C LEU A 275 21.02 -12.54 2.99
N ARG A 276 21.87 -12.10 2.07
CA ARG A 276 21.66 -12.34 0.63
C ARG A 276 21.64 -13.82 0.26
N ALA A 277 22.20 -14.66 1.10
CA ALA A 277 22.13 -16.13 0.97
C ALA A 277 20.68 -16.66 0.96
N LEU A 278 19.70 -15.90 1.51
CA LEU A 278 18.28 -16.24 1.48
C LEU A 278 17.65 -16.28 0.06
N ARG A 279 18.38 -15.92 -0.98
CA ARG A 279 17.95 -16.13 -2.37
C ARG A 279 17.96 -17.61 -2.78
N ASP A 280 18.79 -18.39 -2.13
CA ASP A 280 18.90 -19.83 -2.35
C ASP A 280 17.74 -20.54 -1.64
N PRO A 281 16.95 -21.39 -2.34
CA PRO A 281 15.79 -22.04 -1.75
C PRO A 281 16.11 -22.93 -0.54
N ASP A 282 17.23 -23.65 -0.57
CA ASP A 282 17.61 -24.56 0.53
C ASP A 282 18.00 -23.77 1.78
N ARG A 283 18.71 -22.65 1.60
CA ARG A 283 19.08 -21.74 2.69
C ARG A 283 17.87 -20.99 3.23
N TRP A 284 16.93 -20.61 2.35
CA TRP A 284 15.67 -20.00 2.74
C TRP A 284 14.85 -20.96 3.60
N ASP A 285 14.71 -22.23 3.17
CA ASP A 285 14.01 -23.27 3.92
C ASP A 285 14.71 -23.57 5.26
N ALA A 286 16.05 -23.59 5.29
CA ALA A 286 16.84 -23.77 6.51
C ALA A 286 16.65 -22.61 7.50
N ALA A 287 16.61 -21.36 7.00
CA ALA A 287 16.30 -20.19 7.81
C ALA A 287 14.89 -20.29 8.41
N LEU A 288 13.90 -20.55 7.56
CA LEU A 288 12.50 -20.59 7.98
C LEU A 288 12.22 -21.70 9.01
N ALA A 289 12.99 -22.81 8.95
CA ALA A 289 12.91 -23.90 9.92
C ALA A 289 13.24 -23.48 11.36
N ARG A 290 13.91 -22.34 11.54
CA ARG A 290 14.30 -21.84 12.87
C ARG A 290 13.21 -21.02 13.56
N TYR A 291 12.08 -20.74 12.87
CA TYR A 291 10.97 -19.94 13.38
C TYR A 291 9.76 -20.82 13.69
N PRO A 292 9.58 -21.28 14.95
CA PRO A 292 8.58 -22.30 15.29
C PRO A 292 7.14 -21.83 15.03
N LEU A 293 6.84 -20.54 15.19
CA LEU A 293 5.51 -19.98 14.94
C LEU A 293 5.13 -19.95 13.44
N VAL A 294 6.10 -20.19 12.56
CA VAL A 294 5.91 -20.23 11.10
C VAL A 294 5.85 -21.68 10.59
N ALA A 295 6.14 -22.65 11.44
CA ALA A 295 6.24 -24.06 11.05
C ALA A 295 5.04 -24.58 10.23
N PRO A 296 3.76 -24.29 10.59
CA PRO A 296 2.62 -24.74 9.79
C PRO A 296 2.61 -24.20 8.36
N TRP A 297 3.18 -23.02 8.12
CA TRP A 297 3.22 -22.34 6.81
C TRP A 297 4.30 -22.92 5.86
N ARG A 298 5.13 -23.83 6.33
CA ARG A 298 6.13 -24.57 5.55
C ARG A 298 5.56 -25.87 4.96
N ASP A 299 4.45 -26.37 5.51
CA ASP A 299 3.86 -27.64 5.12
C ASP A 299 2.95 -27.52 3.91
N GLY A 300 3.54 -27.25 2.77
CA GLY A 300 2.86 -27.13 1.48
C GLY A 300 3.76 -27.49 0.31
N GLU A 301 3.16 -27.59 -0.86
CA GLU A 301 3.90 -27.74 -2.11
C GLU A 301 4.37 -26.34 -2.56
N PRO A 302 5.68 -26.10 -2.70
CA PRO A 302 6.15 -24.83 -3.23
C PRO A 302 5.79 -24.72 -4.73
N ILE A 303 5.09 -23.63 -5.09
CA ILE A 303 4.66 -23.37 -6.47
C ILE A 303 5.50 -22.28 -7.15
N THR A 304 6.44 -21.66 -6.43
CA THR A 304 7.47 -20.77 -6.99
C THR A 304 8.84 -21.10 -6.42
N GLY A 305 9.88 -20.56 -7.07
CA GLY A 305 11.19 -20.39 -6.44
C GLY A 305 11.14 -19.34 -5.32
N VAL A 306 12.31 -18.89 -4.87
CA VAL A 306 12.43 -17.74 -3.97
C VAL A 306 12.56 -16.48 -4.82
N ASP A 307 11.52 -15.68 -4.84
CA ASP A 307 11.52 -14.39 -5.52
C ASP A 307 12.14 -13.31 -4.62
N ALA A 308 13.11 -12.57 -5.15
CA ALA A 308 13.75 -11.48 -4.43
C ALA A 308 13.31 -10.12 -4.95
N MET A 309 12.88 -9.23 -4.05
CA MET A 309 12.52 -7.85 -4.37
C MET A 309 13.35 -6.88 -3.52
N ALA A 310 14.04 -5.94 -4.17
CA ALA A 310 14.86 -4.92 -3.53
C ALA A 310 14.85 -3.63 -4.36
N GLY A 311 15.53 -2.58 -3.88
CA GLY A 311 15.65 -1.30 -4.59
C GLY A 311 14.32 -0.58 -4.69
N LEU A 312 13.54 -0.61 -3.61
CA LEU A 312 12.27 0.10 -3.49
C LEU A 312 12.52 1.48 -2.90
N GLU A 313 11.79 2.45 -3.42
CA GLU A 313 11.79 3.83 -2.91
C GLU A 313 10.46 4.13 -2.23
N ASP A 314 10.54 4.77 -1.08
CA ASP A 314 9.45 5.55 -0.53
C ASP A 314 9.44 6.91 -1.23
N ARG A 315 8.27 7.33 -1.68
CA ARG A 315 8.12 8.60 -2.38
C ARG A 315 6.83 9.28 -1.99
N HIS A 316 6.89 10.57 -1.74
CA HIS A 316 5.74 11.43 -1.53
C HIS A 316 5.83 12.63 -2.49
N ARG A 317 4.69 12.97 -3.12
CA ARG A 317 4.59 14.05 -4.10
C ARG A 317 3.43 14.97 -3.73
N ARG A 318 3.67 16.28 -3.72
CA ARG A 318 2.64 17.29 -3.54
C ARG A 318 2.44 18.10 -4.81
N LEU A 319 1.18 18.26 -5.24
CA LEU A 319 0.76 19.06 -6.39
C LEU A 319 0.37 20.50 -6.00
N VAL A 320 0.31 20.78 -4.70
CA VAL A 320 0.16 22.13 -4.14
C VAL A 320 1.48 22.46 -3.46
N ALA A 321 2.06 23.62 -3.77
CA ALA A 321 3.25 24.10 -3.10
C ALA A 321 2.88 24.39 -1.64
N GLY A 322 3.47 23.65 -0.69
CA GLY A 322 3.29 23.89 0.75
C GLY A 322 4.60 24.40 1.33
N ASP A 323 4.52 25.17 2.41
CA ASP A 323 5.65 25.61 3.25
C ASP A 323 6.80 26.40 2.55
N ASP A 324 6.72 26.63 1.25
CA ASP A 324 7.63 27.55 0.56
C ASP A 324 7.04 28.96 0.64
N PRO A 325 7.63 29.87 1.44
CA PRO A 325 7.13 31.23 1.58
C PRO A 325 7.15 32.04 0.28
N VAL A 326 7.81 31.55 -0.78
CA VAL A 326 7.91 32.20 -2.09
C VAL A 326 6.90 31.64 -3.08
N ALA A 327 6.56 30.33 -2.99
CA ALA A 327 5.65 29.68 -3.93
C ALA A 327 4.17 29.75 -3.50
N GLY A 328 3.88 30.04 -2.21
CA GLY A 328 2.50 30.08 -1.68
C GLY A 328 1.78 28.72 -1.80
N ASP A 329 0.50 28.69 -1.42
CA ASP A 329 -0.37 27.51 -1.54
C ASP A 329 -0.89 27.30 -2.98
N ASP A 330 -0.14 27.68 -4.01
CA ASP A 330 -0.60 27.61 -5.38
C ASP A 330 -0.44 26.20 -5.97
N PRO A 331 -1.46 25.70 -6.70
CA PRO A 331 -1.34 24.45 -7.43
C PRO A 331 -0.24 24.50 -8.49
N VAL A 332 0.59 23.47 -8.58
CA VAL A 332 1.60 23.29 -9.64
C VAL A 332 0.93 23.27 -11.03
N ALA A 333 -0.22 22.63 -11.09
CA ALA A 333 -1.07 22.59 -12.28
C ALA A 333 -2.51 22.31 -11.85
N THR A 334 -3.48 22.63 -12.70
CA THR A 334 -4.89 22.33 -12.52
C THR A 334 -5.38 21.35 -13.58
N GLY A 335 -6.56 20.72 -13.36
CA GLY A 335 -7.09 19.70 -14.27
C GLY A 335 -6.33 18.36 -14.21
N VAL A 336 -5.45 18.18 -13.24
CA VAL A 336 -4.74 16.94 -12.97
C VAL A 336 -4.59 16.73 -11.46
N VAL A 337 -4.79 15.48 -11.01
CA VAL A 337 -4.52 15.02 -9.64
C VAL A 337 -3.82 13.67 -9.66
N ALA A 338 -3.14 13.31 -8.57
CA ALA A 338 -2.48 12.01 -8.42
C ALA A 338 -3.14 11.21 -7.28
N VAL A 339 -3.36 9.90 -7.47
CA VAL A 339 -4.02 9.02 -6.51
C VAL A 339 -3.18 7.76 -6.26
N GLY A 340 -3.17 7.29 -5.03
CA GLY A 340 -2.44 6.09 -4.61
C GLY A 340 -0.94 6.24 -4.77
N ASP A 341 -0.25 5.20 -5.28
CA ASP A 341 1.21 5.21 -5.42
C ASP A 341 1.76 6.29 -6.38
N ALA A 342 0.91 6.92 -7.19
CA ALA A 342 1.29 8.07 -8.01
C ALA A 342 1.49 9.33 -7.16
N TRP A 343 0.72 9.48 -6.08
CA TRP A 343 0.86 10.50 -5.06
C TRP A 343 1.90 10.12 -4.01
N ALA A 344 1.71 8.98 -3.32
CA ALA A 344 2.68 8.49 -2.35
C ALA A 344 2.78 6.97 -2.38
N CYS A 345 4.01 6.49 -2.49
CA CYS A 345 4.33 5.08 -2.58
C CYS A 345 5.17 4.68 -1.37
N THR A 346 4.73 3.65 -0.67
CA THR A 346 5.39 3.11 0.51
C THR A 346 6.11 1.80 0.21
N ASN A 347 7.05 1.46 1.07
CA ASN A 347 7.56 0.11 1.22
C ASN A 347 6.39 -0.88 1.45
N PRO A 348 6.38 -2.06 0.81
CA PRO A 348 5.28 -3.02 0.92
C PRO A 348 5.24 -3.81 2.24
N SER A 349 6.18 -3.63 3.18
CA SER A 349 6.34 -4.44 4.40
C SER A 349 5.06 -4.62 5.22
N LEU A 350 4.23 -3.58 5.30
CA LEU A 350 2.98 -3.58 6.05
C LEU A 350 1.74 -3.86 5.18
N GLY A 351 1.89 -4.05 3.87
CA GLY A 351 0.77 -4.33 2.96
C GLY A 351 -0.25 -3.20 2.81
N ARG A 352 0.09 -1.96 3.15
CA ARG A 352 -0.87 -0.85 3.30
C ARG A 352 -1.24 -0.13 2.01
N GLY A 353 -0.42 -0.23 0.95
CA GLY A 353 -0.55 0.57 -0.27
C GLY A 353 -1.93 0.50 -0.94
N ALA A 354 -2.54 -0.70 -1.04
CA ALA A 354 -3.86 -0.86 -1.63
C ALA A 354 -4.97 -0.18 -0.79
N SER A 355 -4.87 -0.29 0.55
CA SER A 355 -5.82 0.35 1.48
C SER A 355 -5.71 1.87 1.45
N ILE A 356 -4.49 2.41 1.52
CA ILE A 356 -4.23 3.86 1.46
C ILE A 356 -4.70 4.40 0.11
N GLY A 357 -4.41 3.70 -0.99
CA GLY A 357 -4.86 4.11 -2.32
C GLY A 357 -6.38 4.13 -2.48
N LEU A 358 -7.10 3.19 -1.85
CA LEU A 358 -8.56 3.17 -1.87
C LEU A 358 -9.16 4.28 -0.98
N VAL A 359 -8.58 4.56 0.20
CA VAL A 359 -8.94 5.74 1.02
C VAL A 359 -8.78 7.02 0.19
N HIS A 360 -7.67 7.14 -0.53
CA HIS A 360 -7.39 8.30 -1.37
C HIS A 360 -8.36 8.43 -2.55
N ALA A 361 -8.74 7.32 -3.19
CA ALA A 361 -9.76 7.29 -4.24
C ALA A 361 -11.13 7.75 -3.73
N CYS A 362 -11.53 7.28 -2.54
CA CYS A 362 -12.76 7.75 -1.88
C CYS A 362 -12.70 9.24 -1.57
N ALA A 363 -11.55 9.73 -1.08
CA ALA A 363 -11.35 11.16 -0.80
C ALA A 363 -11.51 12.01 -2.07
N LEU A 364 -10.95 11.59 -3.21
CA LEU A 364 -11.15 12.29 -4.49
C LEU A 364 -12.62 12.32 -4.88
N ARG A 365 -13.32 11.18 -4.84
CA ARG A 365 -14.74 11.11 -5.14
C ARG A 365 -15.56 12.05 -4.26
N ASP A 366 -15.30 12.07 -2.96
CA ASP A 366 -16.04 12.90 -2.01
C ASP A 366 -15.82 14.39 -2.25
N VAL A 367 -14.58 14.79 -2.59
CA VAL A 367 -14.27 16.17 -3.02
C VAL A 367 -14.99 16.52 -4.31
N LEU A 368 -15.06 15.63 -5.29
CA LEU A 368 -15.79 15.88 -6.54
C LEU A 368 -17.30 16.02 -6.30
N ARG A 369 -17.87 15.25 -5.37
CA ARG A 369 -19.26 15.41 -4.91
C ARG A 369 -19.50 16.77 -4.24
N GLU A 370 -18.58 17.18 -3.36
CA GLU A 370 -18.65 18.47 -2.63
C GLU A 370 -18.61 19.67 -3.61
N ILE A 371 -17.71 19.62 -4.59
CA ILE A 371 -17.50 20.71 -5.54
C ILE A 371 -18.58 20.73 -6.64
N GLY A 372 -19.11 19.56 -6.96
CA GLY A 372 -20.03 19.37 -8.07
C GLY A 372 -19.34 19.48 -9.44
N ALA A 373 -19.99 18.97 -10.48
CA ALA A 373 -19.37 18.93 -11.81
C ALA A 373 -19.11 20.32 -12.41
N GLY A 374 -19.86 21.33 -12.02
CA GLY A 374 -19.60 22.72 -12.39
C GLY A 374 -18.26 23.25 -11.85
N GLY A 375 -17.80 22.72 -10.70
CA GLY A 375 -16.51 23.08 -10.12
C GLY A 375 -15.31 22.43 -10.80
N ILE A 376 -15.46 21.24 -11.38
CA ILE A 376 -14.35 20.55 -12.10
C ILE A 376 -13.88 21.41 -13.27
N SER A 377 -14.80 21.91 -14.08
CA SER A 377 -14.47 22.72 -15.25
C SER A 377 -14.42 24.22 -14.96
N GLY A 378 -15.20 24.72 -13.99
CA GLY A 378 -15.35 26.15 -13.68
C GLY A 378 -14.28 26.71 -12.74
N ASP A 379 -13.89 25.94 -11.71
CA ASP A 379 -12.86 26.35 -10.76
C ASP A 379 -11.88 25.18 -10.44
N PRO A 380 -11.02 24.85 -11.38
CA PRO A 380 -10.10 23.72 -11.23
C PRO A 380 -9.01 23.95 -10.17
N GLU A 381 -8.73 25.21 -9.78
CA GLU A 381 -7.80 25.52 -8.70
C GLU A 381 -8.41 25.11 -7.35
N LYS A 382 -9.67 25.46 -7.13
CA LYS A 382 -10.41 25.03 -5.93
C LYS A 382 -10.42 23.53 -5.77
N LEU A 383 -10.62 22.77 -6.86
CA LEU A 383 -10.59 21.32 -6.84
C LEU A 383 -9.25 20.79 -6.34
N VAL A 384 -8.14 21.26 -6.92
CA VAL A 384 -6.80 20.77 -6.57
C VAL A 384 -6.44 21.11 -5.12
N ARG A 385 -6.74 22.35 -4.67
CA ARG A 385 -6.51 22.76 -3.28
C ARG A 385 -7.34 21.93 -2.31
N ARG A 386 -8.64 21.79 -2.58
CA ARG A 386 -9.54 21.04 -1.70
C ARG A 386 -9.16 19.56 -1.61
N PHE A 387 -8.73 18.97 -2.72
CA PHE A 387 -8.25 17.59 -2.72
C PHE A 387 -6.93 17.45 -1.96
N ASP A 388 -6.01 18.41 -2.08
CA ASP A 388 -4.77 18.43 -1.29
C ASP A 388 -5.08 18.56 0.22
N GLU A 389 -5.96 19.48 0.63
CA GLU A 389 -6.40 19.63 2.03
C GLU A 389 -6.93 18.32 2.62
N VAL A 390 -7.86 17.66 1.91
CA VAL A 390 -8.43 16.38 2.36
C VAL A 390 -7.37 15.28 2.38
N THR A 391 -6.47 15.27 1.40
CA THR A 391 -5.36 14.31 1.33
C THR A 391 -4.41 14.47 2.50
N VAL A 392 -4.01 15.69 2.83
CA VAL A 392 -3.14 16.00 3.99
C VAL A 392 -3.83 15.62 5.30
N ALA A 393 -5.12 15.86 5.42
CA ALA A 393 -5.85 15.56 6.65
C ALA A 393 -6.13 14.07 6.87
N ALA A 394 -6.49 13.30 5.82
CA ALA A 394 -7.01 11.95 5.95
C ALA A 394 -6.08 10.84 5.41
N VAL A 395 -5.22 11.15 4.46
CA VAL A 395 -4.40 10.14 3.76
C VAL A 395 -2.93 10.22 4.14
N GLU A 396 -2.37 11.42 4.22
CA GLU A 396 -0.96 11.62 4.55
C GLU A 396 -0.57 11.04 5.92
N PRO A 397 -1.39 11.12 6.98
CA PRO A 397 -1.07 10.50 8.26
C PRO A 397 -0.83 8.98 8.15
N LEU A 398 -1.58 8.28 7.29
CA LEU A 398 -1.43 6.84 7.06
C LEU A 398 -0.10 6.52 6.35
N TYR A 399 0.28 7.37 5.39
CA TYR A 399 1.57 7.29 4.71
C TYR A 399 2.72 7.55 5.69
N ARG A 400 2.67 8.67 6.43
CA ARG A 400 3.72 9.07 7.39
C ARG A 400 3.90 8.04 8.51
N ALA A 401 2.82 7.46 9.03
CA ALA A 401 2.88 6.39 10.03
C ALA A 401 3.55 5.12 9.47
N THR A 402 3.36 4.81 8.18
CA THR A 402 4.02 3.68 7.53
C THR A 402 5.52 3.94 7.38
N LEU A 403 5.88 5.11 6.86
CA LEU A 403 7.26 5.53 6.68
C LEU A 403 8.04 5.57 8.00
N TRP A 404 7.41 6.12 9.04
CA TRP A 404 8.00 6.16 10.37
C TRP A 404 8.28 4.75 10.93
N PHE A 405 7.33 3.82 10.79
CA PHE A 405 7.52 2.43 11.20
C PHE A 405 8.68 1.77 10.44
N ASP A 406 8.74 1.94 9.12
CA ASP A 406 9.77 1.35 8.27
C ASP A 406 11.17 1.86 8.64
N ARG A 407 11.31 3.17 8.87
CA ARG A 407 12.58 3.77 9.33
C ARG A 407 13.06 3.18 10.67
N GLY A 408 12.14 3.05 11.63
CA GLY A 408 12.45 2.45 12.93
C GLY A 408 12.86 0.98 12.81
N ARG A 409 12.11 0.21 12.02
CA ARG A 409 12.42 -1.20 11.79
C ARG A 409 13.76 -1.39 11.07
N LEU A 410 14.03 -0.57 10.05
CA LEU A 410 15.31 -0.62 9.34
C LEU A 410 16.50 -0.30 10.24
N ALA A 411 16.35 0.70 11.14
CA ALA A 411 17.38 1.03 12.11
C ALA A 411 17.69 -0.15 13.05
N GLU A 412 16.66 -0.89 13.50
CA GLU A 412 16.84 -2.10 14.31
C GLU A 412 17.60 -3.20 13.56
N LEU A 413 17.19 -3.50 12.32
CA LEU A 413 17.86 -4.50 11.48
C LEU A 413 19.32 -4.12 11.19
N ALA A 414 19.58 -2.82 11.00
CA ALA A 414 20.94 -2.34 10.77
C ALA A 414 21.82 -2.43 12.02
N ALA A 415 21.28 -2.14 13.21
CA ALA A 415 21.97 -2.27 14.48
C ALA A 415 22.33 -3.74 14.78
N ASP A 416 21.40 -4.67 14.51
CA ASP A 416 21.63 -6.10 14.65
C ASP A 416 22.76 -6.60 13.73
N ALA A 417 22.76 -6.13 12.47
CA ALA A 417 23.81 -6.45 11.50
C ALA A 417 25.19 -5.90 11.88
N ALA A 418 25.25 -4.72 12.54
CA ALA A 418 26.49 -4.09 12.99
C ALA A 418 27.11 -4.80 14.21
N GLY A 419 26.27 -5.36 15.10
CA GLY A 419 26.71 -6.09 16.29
C GLY A 419 27.56 -7.32 15.98
N ASP A 420 27.41 -7.90 14.80
CA ASP A 420 28.18 -9.06 14.31
C ASP A 420 29.64 -8.71 13.91
N GLY A 421 29.95 -7.40 13.68
CA GLY A 421 31.28 -6.91 13.31
C GLY A 421 32.24 -6.61 14.46
N GLY A 422 31.79 -6.70 15.72
CA GLY A 422 32.53 -6.25 16.90
C GLY A 422 33.60 -7.16 17.47
N GLY A 423 34.02 -8.24 16.78
CA GLY A 423 34.97 -9.25 17.23
C GLY A 423 36.31 -9.27 16.46
N GLY A 424 36.89 -8.14 16.07
CA GLY A 424 38.20 -8.19 15.43
C GLY A 424 38.74 -6.85 14.93
N GLY A 425 39.70 -6.26 15.66
CA GLY A 425 40.74 -5.40 15.09
C GLY A 425 40.52 -3.91 15.10
N GLY A 426 41.12 -3.24 16.09
CA GLY A 426 41.39 -1.81 16.07
C GLY A 426 42.34 -1.42 14.91
N GLY A 427 42.14 -0.24 14.32
CA GLY A 427 43.05 0.32 13.36
C GLY A 427 42.45 1.55 12.68
N GLY A 428 42.87 2.75 13.07
CA GLY A 428 42.44 4.05 12.63
C GLY A 428 42.60 4.34 11.14
N GLY A 429 41.90 5.36 10.70
CA GLY A 429 42.06 5.94 9.37
C GLY A 429 40.97 6.96 9.11
N GLY A 430 41.25 8.25 9.41
CA GLY A 430 40.42 9.38 9.10
C GLY A 430 40.30 9.65 7.60
N GLY A 431 39.12 10.12 7.17
CA GLY A 431 38.87 10.60 5.84
C GLY A 431 37.56 11.38 5.86
N GLY A 432 37.64 12.70 5.94
CA GLY A 432 36.54 13.61 5.97
C GLY A 432 35.76 13.62 4.63
N GLY A 433 34.46 13.79 4.71
CA GLY A 433 33.55 14.00 3.61
C GLY A 433 32.29 14.63 4.18
N ASP A 434 32.26 15.94 4.16
CA ASP A 434 31.22 16.88 4.54
C ASP A 434 29.88 16.54 3.90
N GLY A 435 28.79 16.55 4.64
CA GLY A 435 27.43 16.36 4.20
C GLY A 435 26.50 16.38 5.41
N GLY A 436 26.40 17.57 6.06
CA GLY A 436 25.60 17.79 7.26
C GLY A 436 24.14 17.33 7.07
N ARG A 437 23.74 16.31 7.85
CA ARG A 437 22.39 16.17 8.36
C ARG A 437 22.50 16.13 9.87
N GLU A 438 21.95 17.18 10.50
CA GLU A 438 21.76 17.23 11.95
C GLU A 438 21.01 15.97 12.38
N GLY A 439 21.69 15.10 13.09
CA GLY A 439 21.08 13.91 13.68
C GLY A 439 20.12 14.36 14.77
N GLY A 440 18.82 14.31 14.48
CA GLY A 440 17.83 14.24 15.54
C GLY A 440 18.11 13.02 16.44
N PRO A 441 17.57 12.96 17.66
CA PRO A 441 17.73 11.83 18.57
C PRO A 441 17.49 10.54 17.81
N GLY A 442 18.38 9.55 17.94
CA GLY A 442 18.29 8.32 17.16
C GLY A 442 16.89 7.73 17.26
N LEU A 443 16.32 7.24 16.17
CA LEU A 443 14.95 6.66 16.14
C LEU A 443 14.74 5.62 17.25
N ALA A 444 15.79 4.95 17.71
CA ALA A 444 15.77 4.05 18.86
C ALA A 444 15.41 4.77 20.19
N GLU A 445 15.61 6.07 20.27
CA GLU A 445 15.32 6.92 21.44
C GLU A 445 13.97 7.66 21.30
N ASP A 446 13.28 7.55 20.15
CA ASP A 446 11.95 8.15 19.98
C ASP A 446 10.94 7.47 20.92
N PRO A 447 10.31 8.21 21.86
CA PRO A 447 9.32 7.66 22.77
C PRO A 447 8.14 6.97 22.07
N ARG A 448 7.77 7.41 20.87
CA ARG A 448 6.71 6.80 20.07
C ARG A 448 7.12 5.42 19.54
N TRP A 449 8.40 5.24 19.19
CA TRP A 449 8.93 3.94 18.80
C TRP A 449 8.91 2.96 19.97
N ALA A 450 9.32 3.41 21.17
CA ALA A 450 9.24 2.63 22.40
C ALA A 450 7.77 2.26 22.73
N ALA A 451 6.83 3.20 22.60
CA ALA A 451 5.41 2.96 22.79
C ALA A 451 4.84 1.94 21.79
N GLY A 452 5.23 2.02 20.51
CA GLY A 452 4.83 1.04 19.48
C GLY A 452 5.33 -0.37 19.80
N LYS A 453 6.57 -0.52 20.29
CA LYS A 453 7.11 -1.81 20.76
C LYS A 453 6.42 -2.30 22.02
N ALA A 454 6.12 -1.41 22.95
CA ALA A 454 5.36 -1.76 24.15
C ALA A 454 3.95 -2.26 23.77
N LEU A 455 3.29 -1.61 22.81
CA LEU A 455 1.99 -2.04 22.29
C LEU A 455 2.06 -3.44 21.68
N PHE A 456 3.08 -3.72 20.85
CA PHE A 456 3.31 -5.06 20.32
C PHE A 456 3.54 -6.09 21.44
N ALA A 457 4.46 -5.83 22.37
CA ALA A 457 4.77 -6.75 23.45
C ALA A 457 3.55 -7.02 24.37
N ALA A 458 2.82 -5.95 24.72
CA ALA A 458 1.59 -6.07 25.52
C ALA A 458 0.49 -6.84 24.79
N SER A 459 0.41 -6.76 23.46
CA SER A 459 -0.56 -7.51 22.65
C SER A 459 -0.37 -9.03 22.71
N LEU A 460 0.80 -9.50 23.10
CA LEU A 460 1.08 -10.92 23.28
C LEU A 460 0.59 -11.45 24.64
N ALA A 461 0.36 -10.55 25.59
CA ALA A 461 -0.02 -10.89 26.97
C ALA A 461 -1.47 -10.49 27.33
N ASP A 462 -2.13 -9.68 26.50
CA ASP A 462 -3.44 -9.11 26.81
C ASP A 462 -4.35 -9.07 25.58
N GLN A 463 -5.52 -9.67 25.71
CA GLN A 463 -6.49 -9.87 24.62
C GLN A 463 -7.12 -8.57 24.11
N ASP A 464 -7.28 -7.55 24.96
CA ASP A 464 -7.80 -6.24 24.53
C ASP A 464 -6.71 -5.47 23.79
N VAL A 465 -5.50 -5.48 24.33
CA VAL A 465 -4.34 -4.87 23.67
C VAL A 465 -4.04 -5.57 22.33
N ALA A 466 -4.25 -6.89 22.23
CA ALA A 466 -4.11 -7.62 20.96
C ALA A 466 -5.06 -7.08 19.87
N ARG A 467 -6.32 -6.75 20.25
CA ARG A 467 -7.30 -6.14 19.33
C ARG A 467 -6.88 -4.75 18.89
N GLU A 468 -6.37 -3.95 19.82
CA GLU A 468 -5.92 -2.59 19.50
C GLU A 468 -4.67 -2.60 18.62
N TYR A 469 -3.69 -3.45 18.93
CA TYR A 469 -2.51 -3.65 18.08
C TYR A 469 -2.92 -4.09 16.66
N LEU A 470 -3.83 -5.06 16.56
CA LEU A 470 -4.31 -5.54 15.27
C LEU A 470 -5.08 -4.42 14.53
N ALA A 471 -5.90 -3.63 15.22
CA ALA A 471 -6.63 -2.53 14.61
C ALA A 471 -5.70 -1.45 14.02
N VAL A 472 -4.63 -1.09 14.73
CA VAL A 472 -3.59 -0.17 14.22
C VAL A 472 -2.86 -0.78 13.02
N SER A 473 -2.46 -2.04 13.11
CA SER A 473 -1.76 -2.74 12.03
C SER A 473 -2.59 -2.82 10.75
N MET A 474 -3.91 -2.97 10.88
CA MET A 474 -4.88 -3.14 9.80
C MET A 474 -5.51 -1.82 9.31
N LEU A 475 -4.99 -0.66 9.75
CA LEU A 475 -5.49 0.69 9.40
C LEU A 475 -6.95 0.96 9.81
N LEU A 476 -7.46 0.26 10.83
CA LEU A 476 -8.82 0.48 11.37
C LEU A 476 -8.86 1.61 12.40
N THR A 477 -7.72 1.94 13.00
CA THR A 477 -7.51 3.06 13.95
C THR A 477 -6.05 3.48 13.90
N THR A 478 -5.71 4.58 14.55
CA THR A 478 -4.32 5.06 14.69
C THR A 478 -3.74 4.69 16.06
N ALA A 479 -2.42 4.68 16.18
CA ALA A 479 -1.78 4.47 17.47
C ALA A 479 -2.15 5.57 18.48
N ASP A 480 -2.21 6.83 18.03
CA ASP A 480 -2.58 7.97 18.86
C ASP A 480 -3.99 7.80 19.44
N GLU A 481 -4.97 7.39 18.61
CA GLU A 481 -6.32 7.10 19.08
C GLU A 481 -6.34 5.97 20.12
N VAL A 482 -5.53 4.93 19.96
CA VAL A 482 -5.43 3.83 20.93
C VAL A 482 -4.88 4.35 22.26
N PHE A 483 -3.82 5.13 22.24
CA PHE A 483 -3.20 5.64 23.47
C PHE A 483 -4.04 6.72 24.20
N THR A 484 -4.98 7.36 23.50
CA THR A 484 -5.94 8.31 24.12
C THR A 484 -7.12 7.62 24.82
N ARG A 485 -7.34 6.32 24.58
CA ARG A 485 -8.43 5.57 25.23
C ARG A 485 -8.16 5.42 26.73
N PRO A 486 -9.19 5.57 27.59
CA PRO A 486 -9.00 5.51 29.05
C PRO A 486 -8.28 4.24 29.51
N GLY A 487 -7.20 4.39 30.25
CA GLY A 487 -6.41 3.30 30.84
C GLY A 487 -5.56 2.48 29.87
N MET A 488 -5.64 2.72 28.56
CA MET A 488 -4.92 1.93 27.57
C MET A 488 -3.41 2.20 27.61
N ALA A 489 -3.00 3.46 27.67
CA ALA A 489 -1.59 3.81 27.77
C ALA A 489 -0.91 3.18 29.00
N GLU A 490 -1.54 3.26 30.18
CA GLU A 490 -1.02 2.65 31.40
C GLU A 490 -0.95 1.12 31.29
N ARG A 491 -1.97 0.51 30.69
CA ARG A 491 -2.04 -0.95 30.49
C ARG A 491 -0.93 -1.43 29.56
N VAL A 492 -0.72 -0.74 28.43
CA VAL A 492 0.35 -1.04 27.47
C VAL A 492 1.71 -0.91 28.12
N MET A 493 1.97 0.19 28.82
CA MET A 493 3.27 0.42 29.48
C MET A 493 3.53 -0.59 30.60
N ARG A 494 2.52 -0.95 31.38
CA ARG A 494 2.67 -1.97 32.43
C ARG A 494 3.03 -3.34 31.88
N LEU A 495 2.46 -3.74 30.74
CA LEU A 495 2.63 -5.09 30.17
C LEU A 495 3.78 -5.17 29.18
N GLY A 496 4.08 -4.09 28.47
CA GLY A 496 5.01 -4.08 27.36
C GLY A 496 6.33 -3.34 27.59
N ALA A 497 6.39 -2.43 28.61
CA ALA A 497 7.62 -1.72 28.92
C ALA A 497 8.67 -2.67 29.49
N GLY A 498 9.89 -2.61 28.96
CA GLY A 498 11.00 -3.48 29.38
C GLY A 498 10.94 -4.91 28.82
N ALA A 499 9.95 -5.26 27.98
CA ALA A 499 9.98 -6.49 27.22
C ALA A 499 11.19 -6.53 26.28
N ALA A 500 11.67 -7.73 25.97
CA ALA A 500 12.64 -7.94 24.90
C ALA A 500 12.15 -7.28 23.61
N ARG A 501 13.08 -6.94 22.71
CA ARG A 501 12.79 -6.20 21.46
C ARG A 501 11.59 -6.80 20.73
N TYR A 502 11.62 -8.11 20.53
CA TYR A 502 10.53 -8.90 19.97
C TYR A 502 10.45 -10.23 20.73
N PRO A 503 9.54 -10.37 21.71
CA PRO A 503 9.46 -11.55 22.57
C PRO A 503 8.77 -12.73 21.87
N LEU A 504 9.24 -13.07 20.68
CA LEU A 504 8.81 -14.22 19.89
C LEU A 504 9.92 -15.27 19.88
N PRO A 505 9.58 -16.58 19.96
CA PRO A 505 10.57 -17.65 19.86
C PRO A 505 11.14 -17.71 18.43
N GLY A 506 12.44 -17.58 18.33
CA GLY A 506 13.17 -17.61 17.07
C GLY A 506 14.68 -17.60 17.30
N PRO A 507 15.48 -17.81 16.25
CA PRO A 507 16.93 -17.82 16.36
C PRO A 507 17.44 -16.40 16.64
N ASP A 508 18.55 -16.31 17.34
CA ASP A 508 19.38 -15.11 17.31
C ASP A 508 20.11 -15.01 15.94
N ARG A 509 20.85 -13.91 15.75
CA ARG A 509 21.55 -13.67 14.49
C ARG A 509 22.60 -14.74 14.18
N GLN A 510 23.36 -15.19 15.18
CA GLN A 510 24.42 -16.19 14.97
C GLN A 510 23.83 -17.56 14.60
N GLU A 511 22.78 -17.96 15.28
CA GLU A 511 22.03 -19.19 14.98
C GLU A 511 21.39 -19.15 13.58
N LEU A 512 20.85 -17.98 13.16
CA LEU A 512 20.31 -17.80 11.82
C LEU A 512 21.37 -17.92 10.75
N LEU A 513 22.50 -17.22 10.92
CA LEU A 513 23.61 -17.25 9.98
C LEU A 513 24.24 -18.65 9.87
N ALA A 514 24.40 -19.35 11.01
CA ALA A 514 24.85 -20.73 11.03
C ALA A 514 23.90 -21.67 10.27
N ALA A 515 22.58 -21.49 10.44
CA ALA A 515 21.58 -22.29 9.77
C ALA A 515 21.62 -22.15 8.23
N ILE A 516 21.94 -20.97 7.73
CA ILE A 516 22.01 -20.68 6.28
C ILE A 516 23.43 -20.82 5.71
N GLY A 517 24.43 -21.16 6.54
CA GLY A 517 25.83 -21.31 6.12
C GLY A 517 26.43 -19.98 5.61
N ALA A 518 26.15 -18.86 6.28
CA ALA A 518 26.57 -17.51 5.87
C ALA A 518 27.45 -16.81 6.90
#